data_b0ddd5b9a94ccac7aa63bb941033909b
#
_entry.id   b0ddd5b9a94ccac7aa63bb941033909b
#
_cell.length_a   1.000
_cell.length_b   1.000
_cell.length_c   1.000
_cell.angle_alpha   90.00
_cell.angle_beta   90.00
_cell.angle_gamma   90.00
#
_symmetry.space_group_name_H-M   'P 1'
#
loop_
_entity.id
_entity.type
_entity.pdbx_description
1 polymer ?
#
loop_
_entity_poly.entity_id
_entity_poly.type
_entity_poly.pdbx_seq_one_letter_code
_entity_poly.pdbx_strand_id
1 'polypeptide(L)'
;MKPTLLVLAAGMGSRYGGVKQIDAVGQNNECLLDFATYDAIKSGFGKVVFIIRKDIEQAFRERLFDRIAKNCDAEYVFQQRESLLTPEQIKLSENRQKPWGTTHAVLCAEKAIHTSFAVINSDDYYGRQAFEVLGGYLSSIDNDSTEHAMVGYVLGNTMSRSGSVSRGVCTVKDGQLDSIVENLKIYYDENDKIISEMPDGEKKILTGKEWVSMNLFGFSPKAFEEFNVYWENFIKNNVEAPKAEALLPVSAGDIIEHKKGIIKFFNSTETWFGMTYPEDRQIVKDEIAKKIQSGYYPEKLWEK
;
A
#
# COMPACT_ATOMS: atom_id res chain seq x y z
N MET A 1 11.13 -17.80 7.74
CA MET A 1 11.58 -17.60 6.33
C MET A 1 11.71 -16.11 6.08
N LYS A 2 12.49 -15.67 5.03
CA LYS A 2 12.51 -14.25 4.67
C LYS A 2 11.16 -13.84 4.07
N PRO A 3 10.54 -12.76 4.53
CA PRO A 3 9.25 -12.33 4.00
C PRO A 3 9.36 -11.74 2.59
N THR A 4 8.24 -11.69 1.89
CA THR A 4 8.10 -11.06 0.58
C THR A 4 7.54 -9.63 0.73
N LEU A 5 8.06 -8.66 -0.02
CA LEU A 5 7.46 -7.34 -0.17
C LEU A 5 6.52 -7.37 -1.38
N LEU A 6 5.25 -7.05 -1.20
CA LEU A 6 4.25 -6.91 -2.25
C LEU A 6 3.92 -5.44 -2.47
N VAL A 7 4.10 -4.96 -3.69
CA VAL A 7 3.99 -3.53 -4.03
C VAL A 7 2.78 -3.29 -4.92
N LEU A 8 1.85 -2.47 -4.46
CA LEU A 8 0.65 -2.07 -5.20
C LEU A 8 0.98 -0.95 -6.21
N ALA A 9 1.34 -1.30 -7.44
CA ALA A 9 1.76 -0.37 -8.48
C ALA A 9 0.81 -0.33 -9.69
N ALA A 10 -0.40 -0.91 -9.58
CA ALA A 10 -1.42 -0.92 -10.63
C ALA A 10 -2.35 0.30 -10.62
N GLY A 11 -2.20 1.21 -9.66
CA GLY A 11 -3.03 2.41 -9.54
C GLY A 11 -2.92 3.32 -10.76
N MET A 12 -4.05 3.94 -11.16
CA MET A 12 -4.10 4.78 -12.37
C MET A 12 -3.48 6.18 -12.19
N GLY A 13 -3.17 6.58 -10.95
CA GLY A 13 -2.59 7.91 -10.69
C GLY A 13 -3.43 9.07 -11.22
N SER A 14 -4.76 8.95 -11.19
CA SER A 14 -5.70 9.88 -11.85
C SER A 14 -5.53 11.35 -11.42
N ARG A 15 -5.01 11.60 -10.22
CA ARG A 15 -4.72 12.94 -9.71
C ARG A 15 -3.35 13.48 -10.15
N TYR A 16 -2.43 12.60 -10.51
CA TYR A 16 -1.05 12.94 -10.86
C TYR A 16 -0.84 13.23 -12.35
N GLY A 17 -1.74 12.75 -13.21
CA GLY A 17 -1.69 12.97 -14.66
C GLY A 17 -0.59 12.18 -15.41
N GLY A 18 0.00 11.15 -14.78
CA GLY A 18 1.08 10.33 -15.37
C GLY A 18 1.31 9.04 -14.61
N VAL A 19 2.36 8.30 -14.99
CA VAL A 19 2.78 7.06 -14.33
C VAL A 19 3.71 7.41 -13.15
N LYS A 20 3.13 7.90 -12.05
CA LYS A 20 3.84 8.41 -10.86
C LYS A 20 4.78 7.39 -10.21
N GLN A 21 4.51 6.09 -10.38
CA GLN A 21 5.29 4.99 -9.81
C GLN A 21 6.73 4.92 -10.33
N ILE A 22 6.97 5.50 -11.51
CA ILE A 22 8.27 5.47 -12.20
C ILE A 22 8.89 6.86 -12.38
N ASP A 23 8.34 7.89 -11.73
CA ASP A 23 8.93 9.22 -11.73
C ASP A 23 10.17 9.29 -10.84
N ALA A 24 11.25 9.84 -11.40
CA ALA A 24 12.51 9.97 -10.69
C ALA A 24 12.45 11.04 -9.58
N VAL A 25 12.86 10.64 -8.38
CA VAL A 25 12.99 11.50 -7.20
C VAL A 25 14.42 11.53 -6.64
N GLY A 26 15.21 10.50 -6.90
CA GLY A 26 16.62 10.42 -6.53
C GLY A 26 17.55 11.08 -7.55
N GLN A 27 18.84 11.23 -7.19
CA GLN A 27 19.85 11.91 -8.00
C GLN A 27 20.30 11.07 -9.21
N ASN A 28 20.19 9.74 -9.13
CA ASN A 28 20.57 8.81 -10.19
C ASN A 28 19.35 8.18 -10.87
N ASN A 29 18.26 8.95 -11.00
CA ASN A 29 16.98 8.53 -11.57
C ASN A 29 16.27 7.43 -10.76
N GLU A 30 16.55 7.31 -9.47
CA GLU A 30 15.80 6.43 -8.59
C GLU A 30 14.38 6.96 -8.40
N CYS A 31 13.40 6.05 -8.50
CA CYS A 31 12.02 6.30 -8.16
C CYS A 31 11.79 6.09 -6.64
N LEU A 32 10.66 6.54 -6.11
CA LEU A 32 10.34 6.31 -4.69
C LEU A 32 10.35 4.82 -4.33
N LEU A 33 9.93 3.96 -5.25
CA LEU A 33 9.97 2.50 -5.09
C LEU A 33 11.38 1.91 -4.98
N ASP A 34 12.41 2.54 -5.56
CA ASP A 34 13.80 2.09 -5.36
C ASP A 34 14.18 2.19 -3.88
N PHE A 35 13.81 3.30 -3.22
CA PHE A 35 14.08 3.53 -1.79
C PHE A 35 13.29 2.57 -0.91
N ALA A 36 11.99 2.37 -1.19
CA ALA A 36 11.17 1.41 -0.46
C ALA A 36 11.70 -0.03 -0.59
N THR A 37 12.09 -0.44 -1.81
CA THR A 37 12.68 -1.76 -2.07
C THR A 37 14.03 -1.90 -1.37
N TYR A 38 14.88 -0.88 -1.44
CA TYR A 38 16.18 -0.87 -0.75
C TYR A 38 16.01 -1.04 0.75
N ASP A 39 15.12 -0.27 1.38
CA ASP A 39 14.84 -0.38 2.82
C ASP A 39 14.29 -1.76 3.19
N ALA A 40 13.38 -2.31 2.42
CA ALA A 40 12.84 -3.65 2.65
C ALA A 40 13.93 -4.74 2.59
N ILE A 41 14.79 -4.71 1.57
CA ILE A 41 15.91 -5.67 1.44
C ILE A 41 16.89 -5.54 2.60
N LYS A 42 17.22 -4.30 3.00
CA LYS A 42 18.07 -4.05 4.18
C LYS A 42 17.43 -4.51 5.48
N SER A 43 16.11 -4.54 5.55
CA SER A 43 15.31 -5.00 6.69
C SER A 43 15.02 -6.52 6.66
N GLY A 44 15.64 -7.28 5.74
CA GLY A 44 15.59 -8.74 5.73
C GLY A 44 14.53 -9.36 4.82
N PHE A 45 13.80 -8.59 4.01
CA PHE A 45 12.93 -9.14 2.97
C PHE A 45 13.75 -9.89 1.92
N GLY A 46 13.24 -11.03 1.45
CA GLY A 46 13.96 -11.92 0.54
C GLY A 46 13.57 -11.75 -0.93
N LYS A 47 12.35 -11.25 -1.18
CA LYS A 47 11.76 -11.13 -2.52
C LYS A 47 10.90 -9.90 -2.60
N VAL A 48 10.77 -9.32 -3.80
CA VAL A 48 9.84 -8.23 -4.09
C VAL A 48 8.92 -8.63 -5.24
N VAL A 49 7.61 -8.49 -5.06
CA VAL A 49 6.59 -8.75 -6.08
C VAL A 49 5.86 -7.44 -6.37
N PHE A 50 5.88 -7.00 -7.62
CA PHE A 50 5.17 -5.80 -8.04
C PHE A 50 3.85 -6.18 -8.71
N ILE A 51 2.77 -5.51 -8.32
CA ILE A 51 1.48 -5.63 -9.03
C ILE A 51 1.35 -4.43 -9.94
N ILE A 52 1.32 -4.66 -11.25
CA ILE A 52 1.25 -3.61 -12.26
C ILE A 52 0.08 -3.83 -13.22
N ARG A 53 -0.24 -2.81 -14.02
CA ARG A 53 -1.11 -2.96 -15.18
C ARG A 53 -0.28 -3.36 -16.40
N LYS A 54 -0.90 -4.11 -17.32
CA LYS A 54 -0.23 -4.56 -18.55
C LYS A 54 0.22 -3.42 -19.45
N ASP A 55 -0.54 -2.34 -19.51
CA ASP A 55 -0.26 -1.18 -20.37
C ASP A 55 0.99 -0.38 -19.97
N ILE A 56 1.45 -0.50 -18.71
CA ILE A 56 2.67 0.18 -18.24
C ILE A 56 3.90 -0.73 -18.21
N GLU A 57 3.80 -2.01 -18.58
CA GLU A 57 4.86 -3.02 -18.42
C GLU A 57 6.20 -2.58 -19.00
N GLN A 58 6.22 -2.11 -20.24
CA GLN A 58 7.48 -1.70 -20.88
C GLN A 58 8.14 -0.55 -20.14
N ALA A 59 7.40 0.52 -19.86
CA ALA A 59 7.93 1.68 -19.14
C ALA A 59 8.37 1.32 -17.71
N PHE A 60 7.62 0.44 -17.02
CA PHE A 60 7.95 -0.06 -15.70
C PHE A 60 9.27 -0.86 -15.72
N ARG A 61 9.44 -1.76 -16.68
CA ARG A 61 10.68 -2.53 -16.82
C ARG A 61 11.89 -1.63 -17.06
N GLU A 62 11.82 -0.77 -18.06
CA GLU A 62 12.94 0.08 -18.49
C GLU A 62 13.38 1.07 -17.38
N ARG A 63 12.42 1.64 -16.65
CA ARG A 63 12.70 2.72 -15.69
C ARG A 63 12.96 2.24 -14.27
N LEU A 64 12.45 1.08 -13.88
CA LEU A 64 12.50 0.61 -12.50
C LEU A 64 12.89 -0.88 -12.38
N PHE A 65 12.08 -1.79 -12.93
CA PHE A 65 12.15 -3.21 -12.63
C PHE A 65 13.51 -3.83 -12.97
N ASP A 66 14.03 -3.58 -14.17
CA ASP A 66 15.29 -4.19 -14.64
C ASP A 66 16.50 -3.75 -13.79
N ARG A 67 16.40 -2.59 -13.13
CA ARG A 67 17.40 -2.12 -12.15
C ARG A 67 17.25 -2.87 -10.82
N ILE A 68 16.05 -2.99 -10.29
CA ILE A 68 15.78 -3.69 -9.03
C ILE A 68 16.12 -5.17 -9.15
N ALA A 69 15.70 -5.85 -10.23
CA ALA A 69 15.92 -7.27 -10.46
C ALA A 69 17.40 -7.68 -10.59
N LYS A 70 18.31 -6.73 -10.87
CA LYS A 70 19.76 -6.96 -10.80
C LYS A 70 20.30 -7.01 -9.38
N ASN A 71 19.55 -6.50 -8.41
CA ASN A 71 20.02 -6.30 -7.04
C ASN A 71 19.29 -7.17 -6.01
N CYS A 72 18.12 -7.71 -6.33
CA CYS A 72 17.36 -8.62 -5.47
C CYS A 72 16.49 -9.56 -6.29
N ASP A 73 15.94 -10.60 -5.63
CA ASP A 73 14.89 -11.44 -6.22
C ASP A 73 13.62 -10.60 -6.39
N ALA A 74 13.22 -10.41 -7.64
CA ALA A 74 12.07 -9.56 -7.98
C ALA A 74 11.27 -10.16 -9.14
N GLU A 75 9.95 -10.07 -9.05
CA GLU A 75 9.03 -10.40 -10.13
C GLU A 75 7.86 -9.42 -10.18
N TYR A 76 7.05 -9.47 -11.22
CA TYR A 76 5.82 -8.70 -11.29
C TYR A 76 4.66 -9.53 -11.83
N VAL A 77 3.47 -9.19 -11.37
CA VAL A 77 2.19 -9.77 -11.79
C VAL A 77 1.25 -8.68 -12.28
N PHE A 78 0.22 -9.08 -13.02
CA PHE A 78 -0.72 -8.12 -13.57
C PHE A 78 -2.03 -8.10 -12.82
N GLN A 79 -2.48 -6.91 -12.42
CA GLN A 79 -3.87 -6.66 -12.09
C GLN A 79 -4.60 -6.19 -13.35
N GLN A 80 -5.47 -7.04 -13.89
CA GLN A 80 -6.35 -6.70 -15.00
C GLN A 80 -7.79 -6.65 -14.52
N ARG A 81 -8.65 -5.92 -15.23
CA ARG A 81 -10.08 -5.83 -14.87
C ARG A 81 -10.75 -7.20 -14.83
N GLU A 82 -10.37 -8.08 -15.75
CA GLU A 82 -10.92 -9.42 -15.92
C GLU A 82 -10.33 -10.48 -14.97
N SER A 83 -9.24 -10.11 -14.25
CA SER A 83 -8.60 -11.04 -13.32
C SER A 83 -9.58 -11.48 -12.23
N LEU A 84 -9.56 -12.76 -11.90
CA LEU A 84 -10.40 -13.36 -10.83
C LEU A 84 -11.91 -13.25 -11.06
N LEU A 85 -12.36 -12.97 -12.29
CA LEU A 85 -13.78 -12.92 -12.65
C LEU A 85 -14.18 -14.12 -13.50
N THR A 86 -15.43 -14.57 -13.33
CA THR A 86 -16.06 -15.53 -14.24
C THR A 86 -16.42 -14.84 -15.57
N PRO A 87 -16.61 -15.60 -16.68
CA PRO A 87 -17.06 -15.01 -17.95
C PRO A 87 -18.36 -14.19 -17.85
N GLU A 88 -19.28 -14.60 -16.97
CA GLU A 88 -20.52 -13.87 -16.70
C GLU A 88 -20.25 -12.54 -16.00
N GLN A 89 -19.40 -12.53 -14.98
CA GLN A 89 -19.00 -11.31 -14.26
C GLN A 89 -18.25 -10.33 -15.15
N ILE A 90 -17.41 -10.83 -16.08
CA ILE A 90 -16.72 -9.99 -17.07
C ILE A 90 -17.75 -9.26 -17.94
N LYS A 91 -18.80 -9.95 -18.40
CA LYS A 91 -19.88 -9.36 -19.18
C LYS A 91 -20.68 -8.33 -18.39
N LEU A 92 -21.04 -8.63 -17.14
CA LEU A 92 -21.77 -7.70 -16.27
C LEU A 92 -20.96 -6.44 -15.94
N SER A 93 -19.63 -6.54 -15.94
CA SER A 93 -18.72 -5.42 -15.62
C SER A 93 -18.12 -4.73 -16.86
N GLU A 94 -18.67 -4.94 -18.06
CA GLU A 94 -18.09 -4.42 -19.32
C GLU A 94 -17.86 -2.90 -19.34
N ASN A 95 -18.75 -2.13 -18.67
CA ASN A 95 -18.67 -0.68 -18.57
C ASN A 95 -17.68 -0.16 -17.49
N ARG A 96 -17.06 -1.07 -16.74
CA ARG A 96 -16.12 -0.69 -15.70
C ARG A 96 -14.75 -0.35 -16.29
N GLN A 97 -14.24 0.82 -15.93
CA GLN A 97 -12.91 1.30 -16.34
C GLN A 97 -11.88 1.27 -15.20
N LYS A 98 -12.34 1.33 -13.95
CA LYS A 98 -11.46 1.34 -12.78
C LYS A 98 -11.03 -0.07 -12.36
N PRO A 99 -9.82 -0.23 -11.78
CA PRO A 99 -9.44 -1.45 -11.07
C PRO A 99 -10.43 -1.78 -9.95
N TRP A 100 -10.45 -3.04 -9.51
CA TRP A 100 -11.36 -3.49 -8.46
C TRP A 100 -10.90 -3.16 -7.03
N GLY A 101 -9.82 -2.42 -6.87
CA GLY A 101 -9.29 -2.01 -5.59
C GLY A 101 -8.08 -2.82 -5.13
N THR A 102 -7.60 -2.51 -3.92
CA THR A 102 -6.33 -3.02 -3.40
C THR A 102 -6.39 -4.46 -2.90
N THR A 103 -7.53 -4.94 -2.41
CA THR A 103 -7.72 -6.37 -2.08
C THR A 103 -7.62 -7.23 -3.34
N HIS A 104 -8.30 -6.83 -4.43
CA HIS A 104 -8.20 -7.53 -5.70
C HIS A 104 -6.76 -7.55 -6.24
N ALA A 105 -6.02 -6.44 -6.08
CA ALA A 105 -4.61 -6.39 -6.46
C ALA A 105 -3.79 -7.45 -5.70
N VAL A 106 -3.94 -7.52 -4.37
CA VAL A 106 -3.26 -8.51 -3.53
C VAL A 106 -3.60 -9.94 -3.98
N LEU A 107 -4.86 -10.24 -4.25
CA LEU A 107 -5.30 -11.55 -4.74
C LEU A 107 -4.70 -11.92 -6.11
N CYS A 108 -4.48 -10.95 -7.00
CA CYS A 108 -3.79 -11.21 -8.27
C CYS A 108 -2.35 -11.72 -8.09
N ALA A 109 -1.75 -11.47 -6.93
CA ALA A 109 -0.39 -11.91 -6.61
C ALA A 109 -0.33 -13.23 -5.82
N GLU A 110 -1.45 -13.84 -5.45
CA GLU A 110 -1.51 -15.04 -4.60
C GLU A 110 -0.53 -16.13 -5.04
N LYS A 111 -0.47 -16.43 -6.33
CA LYS A 111 0.40 -17.48 -6.87
C LYS A 111 1.89 -17.15 -6.85
N ALA A 112 2.26 -15.89 -6.63
CA ALA A 112 3.64 -15.42 -6.55
C ALA A 112 4.15 -15.33 -5.10
N ILE A 113 3.25 -15.46 -4.13
CA ILE A 113 3.53 -15.31 -2.69
C ILE A 113 3.54 -16.68 -2.01
N HIS A 114 4.71 -17.05 -1.48
CA HIS A 114 4.91 -18.36 -0.83
C HIS A 114 5.42 -18.23 0.62
N THR A 115 5.61 -17.02 1.10
CA THR A 115 6.06 -16.71 2.46
C THR A 115 5.19 -15.61 3.05
N SER A 116 5.28 -15.39 4.36
CA SER A 116 4.69 -14.19 4.96
C SER A 116 5.10 -12.95 4.17
N PHE A 117 4.22 -11.96 4.00
CA PHE A 117 4.45 -10.85 3.11
C PHE A 117 3.97 -9.52 3.68
N ALA A 118 4.67 -8.44 3.33
CA ALA A 118 4.21 -7.09 3.58
C ALA A 118 3.60 -6.49 2.31
N VAL A 119 2.57 -5.64 2.46
CA VAL A 119 1.94 -4.89 1.37
C VAL A 119 2.24 -3.42 1.54
N ILE A 120 2.61 -2.74 0.45
CA ILE A 120 2.81 -1.29 0.40
C ILE A 120 2.19 -0.67 -0.86
N ASN A 121 1.89 0.61 -0.78
CA ASN A 121 1.60 1.43 -1.96
C ASN A 121 2.91 1.80 -2.68
N SER A 122 2.82 2.06 -3.97
CA SER A 122 3.98 2.40 -4.81
C SER A 122 4.39 3.87 -4.73
N ASP A 123 3.57 4.72 -4.17
CA ASP A 123 3.71 6.17 -4.17
C ASP A 123 3.93 6.78 -2.78
N ASP A 124 4.15 5.91 -1.78
CA ASP A 124 4.33 6.28 -0.38
C ASP A 124 5.75 5.99 0.11
N TYR A 125 6.29 6.91 0.92
CA TYR A 125 7.51 6.69 1.70
C TYR A 125 7.14 6.23 3.12
N TYR A 126 7.68 5.10 3.54
CA TYR A 126 7.34 4.48 4.83
C TYR A 126 8.41 4.64 5.91
N GLY A 127 9.68 4.84 5.50
CA GLY A 127 10.85 4.81 6.41
C GLY A 127 11.35 3.39 6.71
N ARG A 128 12.67 3.25 6.89
CA ARG A 128 13.31 1.94 7.10
C ARG A 128 12.83 1.24 8.36
N GLN A 129 12.64 1.99 9.46
CA GLN A 129 12.20 1.43 10.73
C GLN A 129 10.88 0.65 10.60
N ALA A 130 9.94 1.11 9.77
CA ALA A 130 8.68 0.42 9.53
C ALA A 130 8.90 -0.95 8.87
N PHE A 131 9.82 -1.05 7.91
CA PHE A 131 10.21 -2.33 7.31
C PHE A 131 10.97 -3.25 8.28
N GLU A 132 11.84 -2.70 9.12
CA GLU A 132 12.59 -3.48 10.13
C GLU A 132 11.64 -4.15 11.11
N VAL A 133 10.70 -3.38 11.69
CA VAL A 133 9.74 -3.89 12.66
C VAL A 133 8.82 -4.92 12.01
N LEU A 134 8.26 -4.60 10.84
CA LEU A 134 7.32 -5.49 10.16
C LEU A 134 8.03 -6.74 9.61
N GLY A 135 9.19 -6.58 8.98
CA GLY A 135 10.00 -7.69 8.46
C GLY A 135 10.48 -8.63 9.54
N GLY A 136 10.89 -8.10 10.71
CA GLY A 136 11.25 -8.90 11.88
C GLY A 136 10.08 -9.74 12.38
N TYR A 137 8.88 -9.13 12.50
CA TYR A 137 7.69 -9.86 12.90
C TYR A 137 7.29 -10.95 11.88
N LEU A 138 7.22 -10.60 10.61
CA LEU A 138 6.85 -11.53 9.53
C LEU A 138 7.82 -12.73 9.41
N SER A 139 9.09 -12.52 9.73
CA SER A 139 10.09 -13.60 9.76
C SER A 139 9.88 -14.58 10.90
N SER A 140 9.14 -14.19 11.95
CA SER A 140 8.90 -14.98 13.17
C SER A 140 7.60 -15.77 13.16
N ILE A 141 6.67 -15.47 12.24
CA ILE A 141 5.39 -16.17 12.12
C ILE A 141 5.45 -17.28 11.06
N ASP A 142 4.63 -18.32 11.23
CA ASP A 142 4.49 -19.39 10.27
C ASP A 142 3.55 -18.99 9.10
N ASN A 143 3.68 -19.67 7.96
CA ASN A 143 2.87 -19.38 6.77
C ASN A 143 1.37 -19.69 6.94
N ASP A 144 1.02 -20.57 7.86
CA ASP A 144 -0.37 -20.93 8.21
C ASP A 144 -0.89 -20.18 9.45
N SER A 145 -0.12 -19.22 9.96
CA SER A 145 -0.53 -18.37 11.08
C SER A 145 -1.76 -17.53 10.72
N THR A 146 -2.66 -17.36 11.68
CA THR A 146 -3.75 -16.38 11.63
C THR A 146 -3.37 -15.06 12.32
N GLU A 147 -2.09 -14.92 12.69
CA GLU A 147 -1.54 -13.68 13.20
C GLU A 147 -0.96 -12.85 12.07
N HIS A 148 -1.45 -11.63 11.94
CA HIS A 148 -1.06 -10.64 10.96
C HIS A 148 -0.52 -9.41 11.67
N ALA A 149 -0.04 -8.42 10.94
CA ALA A 149 0.44 -7.17 11.50
C ALA A 149 0.13 -5.97 10.61
N MET A 150 0.24 -4.78 11.17
CA MET A 150 0.29 -3.55 10.42
C MET A 150 1.21 -2.54 11.10
N VAL A 151 1.68 -1.57 10.33
CA VAL A 151 2.33 -0.38 10.86
C VAL A 151 1.41 0.81 10.65
N GLY A 152 0.99 1.43 11.76
CA GLY A 152 0.18 2.64 11.76
C GLY A 152 1.02 3.89 11.87
N TYR A 153 0.50 4.98 11.35
CA TYR A 153 1.10 6.31 11.37
C TYR A 153 0.17 7.30 12.08
N VAL A 154 0.72 8.36 12.62
CA VAL A 154 -0.09 9.46 13.19
C VAL A 154 -0.71 10.24 12.04
N LEU A 155 -2.03 10.45 12.06
CA LEU A 155 -2.78 11.13 10.99
C LEU A 155 -2.13 12.47 10.59
N GLY A 156 -1.80 13.32 11.56
CA GLY A 156 -1.19 14.63 11.30
C GLY A 156 0.13 14.55 10.50
N ASN A 157 0.88 13.45 10.65
CA ASN A 157 2.12 13.21 9.91
C ASN A 157 1.87 12.66 8.48
N THR A 158 0.61 12.42 8.08
CA THR A 158 0.23 11.83 6.79
C THR A 158 -0.71 12.70 5.97
N MET A 159 -0.91 13.94 6.39
CA MET A 159 -1.76 14.90 5.70
C MET A 159 -1.02 15.58 4.54
N SER A 160 -1.77 15.94 3.50
CA SER A 160 -1.27 16.78 2.40
C SER A 160 -1.85 18.19 2.51
N ARG A 161 -1.04 19.19 2.20
CA ARG A 161 -1.50 20.58 2.03
C ARG A 161 -2.02 20.85 0.61
N SER A 162 -1.73 19.95 -0.33
CA SER A 162 -2.15 20.07 -1.73
C SER A 162 -3.59 19.60 -1.97
N GLY A 163 -4.22 18.93 -0.99
CA GLY A 163 -5.61 18.46 -1.13
C GLY A 163 -6.00 17.38 -0.13
N SER A 164 -7.11 16.70 -0.41
CA SER A 164 -7.62 15.64 0.46
C SER A 164 -6.84 14.34 0.31
N VAL A 165 -6.76 13.59 1.41
CA VAL A 165 -6.18 12.24 1.47
C VAL A 165 -7.25 11.22 1.88
N SER A 166 -7.03 9.93 1.57
CA SER A 166 -7.84 8.81 2.09
C SER A 166 -7.02 8.03 3.10
N ARG A 167 -7.60 7.70 4.26
CA ARG A 167 -6.92 6.96 5.35
C ARG A 167 -7.87 6.01 6.05
N GLY A 168 -7.42 4.80 6.33
CA GLY A 168 -8.08 3.91 7.28
C GLY A 168 -7.77 4.38 8.71
N VAL A 169 -8.74 4.99 9.38
CA VAL A 169 -8.61 5.40 10.79
C VAL A 169 -8.73 4.17 11.68
N CYS A 170 -7.72 3.93 12.52
CA CYS A 170 -7.55 2.73 13.31
C CYS A 170 -7.92 2.96 14.79
N THR A 171 -8.65 2.02 15.38
CA THR A 171 -8.74 1.87 16.83
C THR A 171 -7.78 0.76 17.26
N VAL A 172 -7.00 1.00 18.28
CA VAL A 172 -5.99 0.07 18.78
C VAL A 172 -6.28 -0.29 20.24
N LYS A 173 -6.28 -1.58 20.54
CA LYS A 173 -6.49 -2.10 21.89
C LYS A 173 -5.47 -3.19 22.17
N ASP A 174 -4.82 -3.15 23.32
CA ASP A 174 -3.86 -4.17 23.78
C ASP A 174 -2.75 -4.49 22.75
N GLY A 175 -2.31 -3.48 21.97
CA GLY A 175 -1.28 -3.65 20.93
C GLY A 175 -1.77 -4.35 19.66
N GLN A 176 -3.08 -4.47 19.48
CA GLN A 176 -3.72 -5.04 18.31
C GLN A 176 -4.68 -4.05 17.67
N LEU A 177 -4.88 -4.17 16.36
CA LEU A 177 -5.93 -3.46 15.65
C LEU A 177 -7.29 -3.99 16.11
N ASP A 178 -8.10 -3.14 16.70
CA ASP A 178 -9.47 -3.46 17.13
C ASP A 178 -10.49 -3.18 16.03
N SER A 179 -10.31 -2.07 15.33
CA SER A 179 -11.10 -1.72 14.15
C SER A 179 -10.38 -0.78 13.21
N ILE A 180 -10.81 -0.75 11.96
CA ILE A 180 -10.32 0.17 10.93
C ILE A 180 -11.49 0.67 10.09
N VAL A 181 -11.60 2.00 9.96
CA VAL A 181 -12.66 2.65 9.18
C VAL A 181 -12.03 3.50 8.08
N GLU A 182 -12.29 3.13 6.83
CA GLU A 182 -11.77 3.87 5.68
C GLU A 182 -12.49 5.21 5.53
N ASN A 183 -11.73 6.30 5.62
CA ASN A 183 -12.19 7.66 5.45
C ASN A 183 -11.65 8.18 4.10
N LEU A 184 -12.51 8.25 3.10
CA LEU A 184 -12.12 8.53 1.71
C LEU A 184 -11.75 9.99 1.44
N LYS A 185 -12.10 10.91 2.36
CA LYS A 185 -11.86 12.34 2.17
C LYS A 185 -11.52 13.01 3.50
N ILE A 186 -10.23 13.17 3.77
CA ILE A 186 -9.70 13.90 4.93
C ILE A 186 -8.89 15.09 4.40
N TYR A 187 -9.14 16.29 4.92
CA TYR A 187 -8.50 17.53 4.45
C TYR A 187 -8.42 18.57 5.57
N TYR A 188 -7.57 19.59 5.36
CA TYR A 188 -7.57 20.79 6.21
C TYR A 188 -8.67 21.76 5.75
N ASP A 189 -9.49 22.27 6.69
CA ASP A 189 -10.39 23.37 6.41
C ASP A 189 -9.65 24.74 6.40
N GLU A 190 -10.38 25.81 6.17
CA GLU A 190 -9.85 27.18 6.17
C GLU A 190 -9.27 27.67 7.52
N ASN A 191 -9.57 26.94 8.61
CA ASN A 191 -9.08 27.20 9.98
C ASN A 191 -8.01 26.19 10.41
N ASP A 192 -7.39 25.47 9.46
CA ASP A 192 -6.40 24.42 9.72
C ASP A 192 -6.90 23.23 10.56
N LYS A 193 -8.21 23.04 10.67
CA LYS A 193 -8.78 21.84 11.31
C LYS A 193 -8.80 20.69 10.34
N ILE A 194 -8.51 19.50 10.84
CA ILE A 194 -8.59 18.28 10.06
C ILE A 194 -10.04 17.81 10.04
N ILE A 195 -10.63 17.76 8.85
CA ILE A 195 -12.01 17.33 8.62
C ILE A 195 -12.01 16.00 7.90
N SER A 196 -12.78 15.05 8.40
CA SER A 196 -13.18 13.83 7.65
C SER A 196 -14.60 14.02 7.15
N GLU A 197 -14.77 13.95 5.84
CA GLU A 197 -16.08 14.00 5.18
C GLU A 197 -16.51 12.58 4.81
N MET A 198 -17.58 12.12 5.45
CA MET A 198 -18.15 10.78 5.23
C MET A 198 -18.98 10.73 3.94
N PRO A 199 -19.24 9.54 3.36
CA PRO A 199 -20.00 9.42 2.11
C PRO A 199 -21.41 10.00 2.14
N ASP A 200 -22.05 10.03 3.32
CA ASP A 200 -23.36 10.64 3.57
C ASP A 200 -23.32 12.16 3.74
N GLY A 201 -22.11 12.77 3.67
CA GLY A 201 -21.88 14.19 3.84
C GLY A 201 -21.67 14.63 5.29
N GLU A 202 -21.76 13.73 6.27
CA GLU A 202 -21.39 14.05 7.67
C GLU A 202 -19.92 14.46 7.74
N LYS A 203 -19.62 15.51 8.51
CA LYS A 203 -18.26 15.98 8.74
C LYS A 203 -17.86 15.77 10.19
N LYS A 204 -16.72 15.08 10.37
CA LYS A 204 -16.12 14.86 11.69
C LYS A 204 -14.81 15.61 11.78
N ILE A 205 -14.58 16.28 12.92
CA ILE A 205 -13.30 16.91 13.23
C ILE A 205 -12.41 15.83 13.82
N LEU A 206 -11.22 15.68 13.23
CA LEU A 206 -10.16 14.81 13.72
C LEU A 206 -9.10 15.64 14.42
N THR A 207 -8.40 15.02 15.38
CA THR A 207 -7.40 15.71 16.22
C THR A 207 -6.01 15.75 15.58
N GLY A 208 -5.79 14.89 14.56
CA GLY A 208 -4.48 14.63 13.96
C GLY A 208 -3.62 13.64 14.75
N LYS A 209 -4.09 13.16 15.92
CA LYS A 209 -3.40 12.16 16.76
C LYS A 209 -3.89 10.74 16.53
N GLU A 210 -4.92 10.57 15.73
CA GLU A 210 -5.46 9.26 15.37
C GLU A 210 -4.40 8.41 14.69
N TRP A 211 -4.40 7.12 14.97
CA TRP A 211 -3.65 6.15 14.20
C TRP A 211 -4.33 5.89 12.86
N VAL A 212 -3.56 5.87 11.79
CA VAL A 212 -4.08 5.60 10.46
C VAL A 212 -3.26 4.55 9.72
N SER A 213 -3.92 3.82 8.86
CA SER A 213 -3.31 2.93 7.88
C SER A 213 -2.85 3.71 6.65
N MET A 214 -1.64 3.38 6.21
CA MET A 214 -1.05 3.77 4.93
C MET A 214 -0.88 2.55 4.01
N ASN A 215 -1.70 1.50 4.19
CA ASN A 215 -1.57 0.20 3.53
C ASN A 215 -0.26 -0.56 3.81
N LEU A 216 0.46 -0.22 4.88
CA LEU A 216 1.59 -1.02 5.33
C LEU A 216 1.07 -2.14 6.25
N PHE A 217 0.67 -3.23 5.64
CA PHE A 217 0.20 -4.44 6.30
C PHE A 217 1.21 -5.58 6.15
N GLY A 218 1.20 -6.51 7.08
CA GLY A 218 1.94 -7.76 7.03
C GLY A 218 1.00 -8.94 7.26
N PHE A 219 1.06 -9.90 6.36
CA PHE A 219 0.19 -11.07 6.38
C PHE A 219 0.99 -12.36 6.27
N SER A 220 0.48 -13.44 6.86
CA SER A 220 0.84 -14.80 6.45
C SER A 220 0.11 -15.15 5.15
N PRO A 221 0.56 -16.14 4.36
CA PRO A 221 -0.19 -16.65 3.20
C PRO A 221 -1.60 -17.13 3.53
N LYS A 222 -1.86 -17.52 4.76
CA LYS A 222 -3.20 -17.90 5.25
C LYS A 222 -4.25 -16.82 5.02
N ALA A 223 -3.88 -15.54 5.04
CA ALA A 223 -4.78 -14.42 4.79
C ALA A 223 -5.45 -14.46 3.41
N PHE A 224 -4.87 -15.15 2.42
CA PHE A 224 -5.49 -15.28 1.10
C PHE A 224 -6.83 -16.03 1.16
N GLU A 225 -7.01 -16.97 2.08
CA GLU A 225 -8.28 -17.65 2.27
C GLU A 225 -9.39 -16.65 2.65
N GLU A 226 -9.11 -15.74 3.59
CA GLU A 226 -10.06 -14.73 4.05
C GLU A 226 -10.27 -13.65 2.98
N PHE A 227 -9.22 -13.25 2.27
CA PHE A 227 -9.34 -12.29 1.17
C PHE A 227 -10.16 -12.85 0.00
N ASN A 228 -10.07 -14.14 -0.29
CA ASN A 228 -10.90 -14.80 -1.31
C ASN A 228 -12.37 -14.82 -0.88
N VAL A 229 -12.68 -15.16 0.38
CA VAL A 229 -14.06 -15.11 0.91
C VAL A 229 -14.61 -13.68 0.83
N TYR A 230 -13.84 -12.68 1.26
CA TYR A 230 -14.23 -11.29 1.15
C TYR A 230 -14.47 -10.87 -0.31
N TRP A 231 -13.58 -11.26 -1.23
CA TRP A 231 -13.70 -10.95 -2.66
C TRP A 231 -14.93 -11.55 -3.31
N GLU A 232 -15.24 -12.81 -3.03
CA GLU A 232 -16.45 -13.48 -3.54
C GLU A 232 -17.72 -12.75 -3.11
N ASN A 233 -17.80 -12.35 -1.84
CA ASN A 233 -18.91 -11.56 -1.34
C ASN A 233 -18.98 -10.17 -1.95
N PHE A 234 -17.83 -9.50 -2.08
CA PHE A 234 -17.74 -8.18 -2.69
C PHE A 234 -18.22 -8.19 -4.14
N ILE A 235 -17.67 -9.09 -4.98
CA ILE A 235 -17.99 -9.11 -6.41
C ILE A 235 -19.43 -9.50 -6.68
N LYS A 236 -20.00 -10.40 -5.89
CA LYS A 236 -21.41 -10.78 -5.98
C LYS A 236 -22.36 -9.58 -5.83
N ASN A 237 -22.00 -8.63 -4.97
CA ASN A 237 -22.84 -7.47 -4.67
C ASN A 237 -22.50 -6.22 -5.48
N ASN A 238 -21.31 -6.19 -6.15
CA ASN A 238 -20.77 -4.97 -6.75
C ASN A 238 -20.33 -5.12 -8.20
N VAL A 239 -20.59 -6.26 -8.85
CA VAL A 239 -20.10 -6.53 -10.22
C VAL A 239 -20.56 -5.48 -11.22
N GLU A 240 -21.75 -4.93 -11.10
CA GLU A 240 -22.31 -3.88 -11.95
C GLU A 240 -22.00 -2.47 -11.47
N ALA A 241 -21.43 -2.32 -10.26
CA ALA A 241 -21.12 -1.01 -9.69
C ALA A 241 -19.81 -0.45 -10.27
N PRO A 242 -19.82 0.62 -11.09
CA PRO A 242 -18.65 1.02 -11.87
C PRO A 242 -17.53 1.65 -11.04
N LYS A 243 -17.81 2.03 -9.80
CA LYS A 243 -16.87 2.75 -8.91
C LYS A 243 -16.56 2.01 -7.60
N ALA A 244 -17.25 0.89 -7.29
CA ALA A 244 -17.00 0.16 -6.07
C ALA A 244 -15.59 -0.45 -6.08
N GLU A 245 -14.86 -0.38 -4.98
CA GLU A 245 -13.50 -0.88 -4.83
C GLU A 245 -13.37 -1.74 -3.57
N ALA A 246 -12.84 -2.95 -3.73
CA ALA A 246 -12.47 -3.84 -2.63
C ALA A 246 -11.16 -3.34 -2.01
N LEU A 247 -11.25 -2.57 -0.93
CA LEU A 247 -10.11 -1.92 -0.29
C LEU A 247 -9.44 -2.83 0.74
N LEU A 248 -8.12 -2.92 0.73
CA LEU A 248 -7.35 -3.76 1.65
C LEU A 248 -7.59 -3.44 3.13
N PRO A 249 -7.72 -2.19 3.57
CA PRO A 249 -8.09 -1.92 4.97
C PRO A 249 -9.44 -2.50 5.36
N VAL A 250 -10.40 -2.56 4.43
CA VAL A 250 -11.73 -3.12 4.70
C VAL A 250 -11.64 -4.63 4.83
N SER A 251 -10.96 -5.33 3.91
CA SER A 251 -10.78 -6.78 4.01
C SER A 251 -9.91 -7.20 5.20
N ALA A 252 -8.95 -6.37 5.61
CA ALA A 252 -8.19 -6.59 6.85
C ALA A 252 -9.08 -6.41 8.08
N GLY A 253 -9.99 -5.43 8.08
CA GLY A 253 -11.01 -5.25 9.12
C GLY A 253 -11.95 -6.45 9.22
N ASP A 254 -12.35 -7.01 8.08
CA ASP A 254 -13.22 -8.19 7.99
C ASP A 254 -12.62 -9.43 8.70
N ILE A 255 -11.30 -9.64 8.61
CA ILE A 255 -10.59 -10.69 9.35
C ILE A 255 -10.81 -10.56 10.86
N ILE A 256 -10.74 -9.33 11.39
CA ILE A 256 -10.91 -9.06 12.82
C ILE A 256 -12.38 -9.22 13.22
N GLU A 257 -13.29 -8.60 12.48
CA GLU A 257 -14.73 -8.61 12.76
C GLU A 257 -15.28 -10.04 12.82
N HIS A 258 -14.84 -10.89 11.89
CA HIS A 258 -15.25 -12.30 11.85
C HIS A 258 -14.40 -13.23 12.72
N LYS A 259 -13.45 -12.69 13.52
CA LYS A 259 -12.57 -13.45 14.42
C LYS A 259 -11.77 -14.55 13.71
N LYS A 260 -11.34 -14.28 12.50
CA LYS A 260 -10.55 -15.17 11.65
C LYS A 260 -9.05 -15.06 11.90
N GLY A 261 -8.62 -13.99 12.53
CA GLY A 261 -7.24 -13.72 12.91
C GLY A 261 -7.14 -12.48 13.77
N ILE A 262 -5.90 -12.15 14.13
CA ILE A 262 -5.54 -10.90 14.80
C ILE A 262 -4.58 -10.09 13.93
N ILE A 263 -4.60 -8.77 14.06
CA ILE A 263 -3.64 -7.89 13.41
C ILE A 263 -2.88 -7.14 14.49
N LYS A 264 -1.62 -7.52 14.72
CA LYS A 264 -0.72 -6.85 15.65
C LYS A 264 -0.42 -5.45 15.15
N PHE A 265 -0.54 -4.47 16.02
CA PHE A 265 -0.32 -3.08 15.68
C PHE A 265 1.08 -2.62 16.10
N PHE A 266 1.85 -2.16 15.13
CA PHE A 266 3.09 -1.43 15.35
C PHE A 266 2.89 0.03 14.96
N ASN A 267 3.57 0.94 15.65
CA ASN A 267 3.51 2.36 15.34
C ASN A 267 4.82 2.84 14.72
N SER A 268 4.71 3.74 13.76
CA SER A 268 5.82 4.48 13.20
C SER A 268 5.74 5.95 13.62
N THR A 269 6.88 6.51 14.01
CA THR A 269 7.06 7.95 14.24
C THR A 269 7.65 8.66 13.03
N GLU A 270 7.94 7.94 11.96
CA GLU A 270 8.46 8.48 10.71
C GLU A 270 7.46 9.47 10.10
N THR A 271 7.97 10.51 9.49
CA THR A 271 7.17 11.42 8.69
C THR A 271 6.93 10.78 7.33
N TRP A 272 5.67 10.53 7.04
CA TRP A 272 5.25 10.08 5.72
C TRP A 272 5.34 11.23 4.72
N PHE A 273 5.73 10.89 3.51
CA PHE A 273 5.53 11.71 2.31
C PHE A 273 5.24 10.80 1.12
N GLY A 274 4.56 11.32 0.11
CA GLY A 274 4.16 10.52 -1.04
C GLY A 274 3.81 11.39 -2.24
N MET A 275 3.58 10.76 -3.38
CA MET A 275 3.26 11.44 -4.64
C MET A 275 1.76 11.30 -4.97
N THR A 276 0.92 12.02 -4.24
CA THR A 276 -0.54 12.04 -4.49
C THR A 276 -0.90 13.09 -5.55
N TYR A 277 -0.27 14.25 -5.49
CA TYR A 277 -0.47 15.38 -6.39
C TYR A 277 0.84 15.72 -7.12
N PRO A 278 0.79 16.37 -8.31
CA PRO A 278 2.00 16.80 -9.03
C PRO A 278 2.93 17.67 -8.18
N GLU A 279 2.35 18.52 -7.33
CA GLU A 279 3.07 19.44 -6.42
C GLU A 279 3.90 18.71 -5.36
N ASP A 280 3.49 17.48 -4.98
CA ASP A 280 4.19 16.67 -3.98
C ASP A 280 5.58 16.25 -4.47
N ARG A 281 5.79 16.21 -5.80
CA ARG A 281 7.05 15.72 -6.40
C ARG A 281 8.28 16.48 -5.90
N GLN A 282 8.19 17.80 -5.77
CA GLN A 282 9.34 18.57 -5.29
C GLN A 282 9.60 18.31 -3.80
N ILE A 283 8.54 18.18 -3.00
CA ILE A 283 8.65 17.84 -1.58
C ILE A 283 9.34 16.49 -1.41
N VAL A 284 8.92 15.47 -2.17
CA VAL A 284 9.52 14.13 -2.13
C VAL A 284 11.00 14.18 -2.52
N LYS A 285 11.37 14.92 -3.57
CA LYS A 285 12.78 15.09 -3.99
C LYS A 285 13.62 15.73 -2.89
N ASP A 286 13.11 16.77 -2.26
CA ASP A 286 13.83 17.49 -1.21
C ASP A 286 14.02 16.61 0.05
N GLU A 287 13.01 15.82 0.42
CA GLU A 287 13.11 14.88 1.55
C GLU A 287 14.09 13.73 1.26
N ILE A 288 14.07 13.17 0.06
CA ILE A 288 15.05 12.15 -0.35
C ILE A 288 16.47 12.74 -0.37
N ALA A 289 16.66 13.95 -0.92
CA ALA A 289 17.95 14.61 -0.96
C ALA A 289 18.51 14.84 0.46
N LYS A 290 17.68 15.29 1.43
CA LYS A 290 18.08 15.42 2.84
C LYS A 290 18.51 14.08 3.43
N LYS A 291 17.81 13.00 3.15
CA LYS A 291 18.16 11.66 3.62
C LYS A 291 19.48 11.15 3.03
N ILE A 292 19.78 11.47 1.77
CA ILE A 292 21.07 11.17 1.15
C ILE A 292 22.19 12.01 1.80
N GLN A 293 21.98 13.33 1.95
CA GLN A 293 22.96 14.24 2.56
C GLN A 293 23.28 13.88 4.01
N SER A 294 22.31 13.38 4.76
CA SER A 294 22.52 12.92 6.14
C SER A 294 23.20 11.53 6.25
N GLY A 295 23.47 10.87 5.12
CA GLY A 295 24.03 9.50 5.11
C GLY A 295 23.02 8.40 5.44
N TYR A 296 21.73 8.72 5.54
CA TYR A 296 20.67 7.72 5.74
C TYR A 296 20.56 6.78 4.52
N TYR A 297 20.65 7.33 3.31
CA TYR A 297 20.83 6.59 2.08
C TYR A 297 22.23 6.85 1.49
N PRO A 298 22.83 5.85 0.81
CA PRO A 298 24.04 6.10 0.02
C PRO A 298 23.72 7.00 -1.19
N GLU A 299 24.73 7.69 -1.73
CA GLU A 299 24.55 8.53 -2.94
C GLU A 299 24.00 7.72 -4.12
N LYS A 300 24.36 6.44 -4.21
CA LYS A 300 23.88 5.49 -5.21
C LYS A 300 23.32 4.26 -4.51
N LEU A 301 22.01 4.07 -4.58
CA LEU A 301 21.34 2.98 -3.86
C LEU A 301 21.83 1.58 -4.28
N TRP A 302 22.08 1.38 -5.56
CA TRP A 302 22.27 0.07 -6.18
C TRP A 302 23.71 -0.19 -6.66
N GLU A 303 24.67 0.64 -6.35
CA GLU A 303 26.08 0.33 -6.57
C GLU A 303 26.65 -0.49 -5.40
N LYS A 304 27.37 -1.59 -5.76
CA LYS A 304 28.15 -2.42 -4.81
C LYS A 304 29.50 -1.79 -4.55
#